data_ee442072079c661d920a97fc8172a9bd
#
_entry.id   ee442072079c661d920a97fc8172a9bd
#
_cell.length_a   1.000
_cell.length_b   1.000
_cell.length_c   1.000
_cell.angle_alpha   90.00
_cell.angle_beta   90.00
_cell.angle_gamma   90.00
#
_symmetry.space_group_name_H-M   'P 1'
#
loop_
_entity.id
_entity.type
_entity.pdbx_description
1 polymer ?
#
loop_
_entity_poly.entity_id
_entity_poly.type
_entity_poly.pdbx_seq_one_letter_code
_entity_poly.pdbx_strand_id
1 'polypeptide(L)'
;AYFSRGLPSVSTLHDFQPPQTTRVYDRNRKVIGEIFTERRTVIPMTDVPRNVVISVLAAEDADFYEHEGLDYTGILRAVGRDILEGRAAQGGSTITQQVVKLMLLTPERTISRKIRELILARRLENELTKDEILHLYLNTVNFGHGRYGIQEAAQYYFGKDAKQLTLAEASLLAGIPQAPARLSPRRNPEAARRRQRYVLAQLEAKRDVYWPDLSQNSIDAARDTEIEPIPLPEGGGAAPEVLSIARRTLRDAAGEEAIGAGGYQVHTAIDLDVQRKARTALQRGLRALDERQGYRGTIRSKRRRAPKPTAPVESLRMGRTYFAKVTGTSDEDKTISVDVAGHRAVLGMR
;
A
#
# COMPACT_ATOMS: atom_id res chain seq x y z
N ALA A 1 3.72 -31.89 -20.96
CA ALA A 1 2.54 -32.67 -20.54
C ALA A 1 2.39 -32.79 -19.01
N TYR A 2 3.47 -33.06 -18.24
CA TYR A 2 3.37 -33.25 -16.76
C TYR A 2 2.95 -31.96 -16.03
N PHE A 3 3.60 -30.82 -16.31
CA PHE A 3 3.33 -29.53 -15.67
C PHE A 3 2.08 -28.81 -16.18
N SER A 4 1.46 -29.28 -17.27
CA SER A 4 0.23 -28.69 -17.81
C SER A 4 -1.05 -29.28 -17.22
N ARG A 5 -0.94 -30.36 -16.42
CA ARG A 5 -2.09 -30.98 -15.75
C ARG A 5 -2.46 -30.20 -14.50
N GLY A 6 -3.77 -29.99 -14.29
CA GLY A 6 -4.30 -29.31 -13.10
C GLY A 6 -3.98 -27.82 -13.03
N LEU A 7 -3.65 -27.18 -14.16
CA LEU A 7 -3.53 -25.72 -14.21
C LEU A 7 -4.92 -25.07 -14.18
N PRO A 8 -5.07 -23.93 -13.47
CA PRO A 8 -6.31 -23.17 -13.50
C PRO A 8 -6.60 -22.67 -14.93
N SER A 9 -7.89 -22.50 -15.24
CA SER A 9 -8.29 -21.88 -16.50
C SER A 9 -7.96 -20.40 -16.48
N VAL A 10 -7.36 -19.90 -17.56
CA VAL A 10 -7.09 -18.46 -17.73
C VAL A 10 -8.36 -17.70 -18.16
N SER A 11 -9.35 -18.41 -18.73
CA SER A 11 -10.64 -17.81 -19.11
C SER A 11 -11.41 -17.21 -17.93
N THR A 12 -11.15 -17.69 -16.70
CA THR A 12 -11.73 -17.10 -15.48
C THR A 12 -11.29 -15.67 -15.22
N LEU A 13 -10.23 -15.20 -15.90
CA LEU A 13 -9.72 -13.82 -15.75
C LEU A 13 -10.49 -12.81 -16.59
N HIS A 14 -11.25 -13.22 -17.61
CA HIS A 14 -12.16 -12.33 -18.35
C HIS A 14 -13.22 -11.72 -17.43
N ASP A 15 -13.77 -12.53 -16.52
CA ASP A 15 -14.82 -12.14 -15.59
C ASP A 15 -14.27 -11.85 -14.18
N PHE A 16 -12.95 -11.70 -14.07
CA PHE A 16 -12.32 -11.52 -12.77
C PHE A 16 -12.70 -10.19 -12.13
N GLN A 17 -13.49 -10.29 -11.08
CA GLN A 17 -13.84 -9.18 -10.20
C GLN A 17 -13.07 -9.32 -8.89
N PRO A 18 -11.95 -8.59 -8.74
CA PRO A 18 -11.17 -8.67 -7.51
C PRO A 18 -11.96 -8.11 -6.33
N PRO A 19 -11.69 -8.59 -5.10
CA PRO A 19 -12.27 -8.01 -3.89
C PRO A 19 -12.07 -6.50 -3.86
N GLN A 20 -13.14 -5.76 -3.61
CA GLN A 20 -13.12 -4.30 -3.58
C GLN A 20 -13.28 -3.77 -2.16
N THR A 21 -12.94 -2.50 -1.95
CA THR A 21 -13.12 -1.83 -0.68
C THR A 21 -14.59 -1.45 -0.48
N THR A 22 -15.21 -1.93 0.61
CA THR A 22 -16.51 -1.46 1.07
C THR A 22 -16.33 -0.17 1.84
N ARG A 23 -17.05 0.90 1.46
CA ARG A 23 -16.98 2.20 2.13
C ARG A 23 -18.18 2.40 3.06
N VAL A 24 -17.90 2.90 4.26
CA VAL A 24 -18.92 3.23 5.27
C VAL A 24 -19.04 4.75 5.37
N TYR A 25 -20.24 5.25 5.21
CA TYR A 25 -20.55 6.68 5.16
C TYR A 25 -21.37 7.12 6.37
N ASP A 26 -21.16 8.35 6.82
CA ASP A 26 -22.04 9.04 7.76
C ASP A 26 -23.33 9.52 7.07
N ARG A 27 -24.26 10.11 7.88
CA ARG A 27 -25.52 10.69 7.37
C ARG A 27 -25.31 11.81 6.33
N ASN A 28 -24.14 12.46 6.34
CA ASN A 28 -23.77 13.56 5.43
C ASN A 28 -22.93 13.06 4.25
N ARG A 29 -22.88 11.73 4.02
CA ARG A 29 -22.06 11.07 2.97
C ARG A 29 -20.55 11.26 3.12
N LYS A 30 -20.05 11.61 4.29
CA LYS A 30 -18.62 11.60 4.59
C LYS A 30 -18.17 10.18 4.90
N VAL A 31 -17.02 9.77 4.41
CA VAL A 31 -16.45 8.44 4.70
C VAL A 31 -16.03 8.36 6.16
N ILE A 32 -16.66 7.47 6.91
CA ILE A 32 -16.30 7.13 8.30
C ILE A 32 -15.10 6.20 8.33
N GLY A 33 -15.07 5.26 7.39
CA GLY A 33 -14.01 4.28 7.23
C GLY A 33 -14.33 3.24 6.18
N GLU A 34 -13.51 2.21 6.12
CA GLU A 34 -13.53 1.20 5.08
C GLU A 34 -13.49 -0.20 5.68
N ILE A 35 -14.22 -1.13 5.06
CA ILE A 35 -14.18 -2.56 5.34
C ILE A 35 -13.56 -3.24 4.12
N PHE A 36 -12.48 -3.99 4.30
CA PHE A 36 -11.73 -4.63 3.23
C PHE A 36 -10.98 -5.86 3.74
N THR A 37 -10.72 -6.79 2.86
CA THR A 37 -9.68 -7.82 3.02
C THR A 37 -8.39 -7.30 2.40
N GLU A 38 -8.51 -6.76 1.18
CA GLU A 38 -7.47 -6.01 0.47
C GLU A 38 -8.07 -4.67 0.05
N ARG A 39 -7.33 -3.57 0.23
CA ARG A 39 -7.77 -2.26 -0.26
C ARG A 39 -7.51 -2.17 -1.74
N ARG A 40 -8.59 -2.23 -2.50
CA ARG A 40 -8.57 -2.20 -3.95
C ARG A 40 -9.77 -1.42 -4.50
N THR A 41 -9.49 -0.56 -5.45
CA THR A 41 -10.49 0.12 -6.27
C THR A 41 -10.11 -0.11 -7.72
N VAL A 42 -10.94 -0.86 -8.44
CA VAL A 42 -10.73 -1.15 -9.87
C VAL A 42 -11.14 0.07 -10.67
N ILE A 43 -10.26 0.48 -11.59
CA ILE A 43 -10.55 1.54 -12.56
C ILE A 43 -10.40 0.99 -13.99
N PRO A 44 -11.20 1.46 -14.96
CA PRO A 44 -11.05 1.08 -16.35
C PRO A 44 -9.72 1.61 -16.91
N MET A 45 -9.23 0.98 -17.97
CA MET A 45 -7.97 1.37 -18.61
C MET A 45 -8.00 2.83 -19.13
N THR A 46 -9.18 3.33 -19.49
CA THR A 46 -9.42 4.73 -19.91
C THR A 46 -9.11 5.76 -18.81
N ASP A 47 -9.17 5.36 -17.54
CA ASP A 47 -8.87 6.22 -16.40
C ASP A 47 -7.41 6.10 -15.93
N VAL A 48 -6.63 5.20 -16.55
CA VAL A 48 -5.20 5.08 -16.30
C VAL A 48 -4.44 6.05 -17.21
N PRO A 49 -3.76 7.07 -16.64
CA PRO A 49 -3.06 8.03 -17.47
C PRO A 49 -1.83 7.42 -18.13
N ARG A 50 -1.47 7.93 -19.31
CA ARG A 50 -0.28 7.52 -20.05
C ARG A 50 0.99 7.51 -19.19
N ASN A 51 1.17 8.51 -18.32
CA ASN A 51 2.32 8.58 -17.40
C ASN A 51 2.50 7.32 -16.55
N VAL A 52 1.40 6.72 -16.09
CA VAL A 52 1.42 5.46 -15.33
C VAL A 52 1.83 4.30 -16.23
N VAL A 53 1.21 4.18 -17.40
CA VAL A 53 1.49 3.10 -18.36
C VAL A 53 2.97 3.07 -18.72
N ILE A 54 3.53 4.17 -19.22
CA ILE A 54 4.94 4.22 -19.64
C ILE A 54 5.89 4.01 -18.47
N SER A 55 5.58 4.52 -17.28
CA SER A 55 6.43 4.34 -16.09
C SER A 55 6.46 2.88 -15.63
N VAL A 56 5.32 2.19 -15.66
CA VAL A 56 5.23 0.77 -15.29
C VAL A 56 5.93 -0.10 -16.33
N LEU A 57 5.72 0.16 -17.61
CA LEU A 57 6.41 -0.56 -18.69
C LEU A 57 7.92 -0.37 -18.59
N ALA A 58 8.41 0.84 -18.39
CA ALA A 58 9.83 1.12 -18.24
C ALA A 58 10.44 0.44 -17.00
N ALA A 59 9.67 0.34 -15.91
CA ALA A 59 10.12 -0.24 -14.65
C ALA A 59 10.19 -1.77 -14.68
N GLU A 60 9.23 -2.42 -15.34
CA GLU A 60 8.95 -3.86 -15.22
C GLU A 60 9.16 -4.62 -16.54
N ASP A 61 8.75 -4.05 -17.69
CA ASP A 61 8.66 -4.79 -18.95
C ASP A 61 8.51 -3.84 -20.15
N ALA A 62 9.63 -3.26 -20.62
CA ALA A 62 9.54 -2.25 -21.68
C ALA A 62 9.10 -2.83 -23.03
N ASP A 63 9.44 -4.08 -23.29
CA ASP A 63 9.15 -4.80 -24.52
C ASP A 63 7.78 -5.51 -24.45
N PHE A 64 6.92 -5.13 -23.46
CA PHE A 64 5.65 -5.79 -23.14
C PHE A 64 4.74 -6.00 -24.36
N TYR A 65 4.64 -5.01 -25.23
CA TYR A 65 3.78 -5.09 -26.44
C TYR A 65 4.40 -5.90 -27.57
N GLU A 66 5.68 -6.26 -27.49
CA GLU A 66 6.41 -6.94 -28.57
C GLU A 66 6.52 -8.45 -28.38
N HIS A 67 6.56 -8.93 -27.12
CA HIS A 67 6.67 -10.36 -26.84
C HIS A 67 5.31 -11.00 -26.53
N GLU A 68 5.25 -12.35 -26.62
CA GLU A 68 4.08 -13.16 -26.35
C GLU A 68 4.15 -13.83 -24.96
N GLY A 69 4.19 -13.01 -23.89
CA GLY A 69 4.18 -13.45 -22.49
C GLY A 69 5.57 -13.79 -21.90
N LEU A 70 6.54 -14.09 -22.75
CA LEU A 70 7.90 -14.41 -22.35
C LEU A 70 8.89 -13.55 -23.15
N ASP A 71 9.67 -12.73 -22.45
CA ASP A 71 10.79 -11.98 -23.05
C ASP A 71 12.04 -12.87 -23.08
N TYR A 72 12.19 -13.63 -24.17
CA TYR A 72 13.37 -14.49 -24.36
C TYR A 72 14.66 -13.68 -24.48
N THR A 73 14.60 -12.49 -25.08
CA THR A 73 15.77 -11.62 -25.25
C THR A 73 16.21 -11.01 -23.93
N GLY A 74 15.25 -10.60 -23.09
CA GLY A 74 15.49 -10.13 -21.74
C GLY A 74 16.03 -11.23 -20.82
N ILE A 75 15.53 -12.45 -20.94
CA ILE A 75 16.08 -13.61 -20.20
C ILE A 75 17.54 -13.85 -20.58
N LEU A 76 17.87 -13.85 -21.88
CA LEU A 76 19.26 -14.01 -22.33
C LEU A 76 20.18 -12.87 -21.86
N ARG A 77 19.70 -11.62 -21.92
CA ARG A 77 20.41 -10.45 -21.38
C ARG A 77 20.63 -10.55 -19.87
N ALA A 78 19.62 -11.03 -19.14
CA ALA A 78 19.71 -11.21 -17.68
C ALA A 78 20.73 -12.31 -17.31
N VAL A 79 20.68 -13.47 -17.96
CA VAL A 79 21.64 -14.58 -17.76
C VAL A 79 23.07 -14.13 -18.10
N GLY A 80 23.26 -13.39 -19.19
CA GLY A 80 24.56 -12.86 -19.57
C GLY A 80 25.14 -11.90 -18.52
N ARG A 81 24.32 -11.06 -17.94
CA ARG A 81 24.72 -10.13 -16.88
C ARG A 81 25.02 -10.84 -15.57
N ASP A 82 24.23 -11.85 -15.20
CA ASP A 82 24.42 -12.64 -13.97
C ASP A 82 25.75 -13.40 -13.99
N ILE A 83 26.14 -13.95 -15.16
CA ILE A 83 27.42 -14.61 -15.34
C ILE A 83 28.55 -13.61 -15.15
N LEU A 84 28.40 -12.37 -15.64
CA LEU A 84 29.42 -11.33 -15.53
C LEU A 84 29.54 -10.70 -14.15
N GLU A 85 28.41 -10.53 -13.43
CA GLU A 85 28.36 -9.81 -12.16
C GLU A 85 28.29 -10.73 -10.92
N GLY A 86 28.14 -12.05 -11.11
CA GLY A 86 28.08 -13.03 -10.01
C GLY A 86 26.88 -12.85 -9.08
N ARG A 87 25.81 -12.22 -9.56
CA ARG A 87 24.58 -11.94 -8.79
C ARG A 87 23.37 -12.50 -9.51
N ALA A 88 22.44 -13.11 -8.75
CA ALA A 88 21.19 -13.59 -9.32
C ALA A 88 20.33 -12.43 -9.81
N ALA A 89 19.98 -12.40 -11.11
CA ALA A 89 19.18 -11.34 -11.71
C ALA A 89 17.83 -11.18 -11.01
N GLN A 90 17.60 -10.00 -10.51
CA GLN A 90 16.26 -9.53 -10.15
C GLN A 90 15.72 -8.70 -11.32
N GLY A 91 14.69 -9.18 -12.04
CA GLY A 91 13.97 -8.37 -13.01
C GLY A 91 13.65 -9.02 -14.36
N GLY A 92 13.80 -10.34 -14.50
CA GLY A 92 13.50 -11.04 -15.77
C GLY A 92 12.07 -11.63 -15.89
N SER A 93 11.11 -11.20 -15.10
CA SER A 93 9.71 -11.67 -15.22
C SER A 93 8.87 -10.60 -15.91
N THR A 94 8.14 -10.98 -16.95
CA THR A 94 7.23 -10.09 -17.69
C THR A 94 6.00 -9.71 -16.86
N ILE A 95 5.31 -8.65 -17.26
CA ILE A 95 4.01 -8.24 -16.66
C ILE A 95 3.02 -9.40 -16.72
N THR A 96 2.94 -10.12 -17.83
CA THR A 96 2.08 -11.29 -17.99
C THR A 96 2.39 -12.39 -16.97
N GLN A 97 3.66 -12.70 -16.75
CA GLN A 97 4.08 -13.64 -15.70
C GLN A 97 3.71 -13.15 -14.30
N GLN A 98 3.80 -11.85 -14.06
CA GLN A 98 3.40 -11.27 -12.76
C GLN A 98 1.90 -11.37 -12.55
N VAL A 99 1.06 -11.12 -13.56
CA VAL A 99 -0.40 -11.33 -13.49
C VAL A 99 -0.72 -12.77 -13.14
N VAL A 100 -0.15 -13.73 -13.86
CA VAL A 100 -0.32 -15.16 -13.59
C VAL A 100 0.09 -15.51 -12.15
N LYS A 101 1.23 -15.04 -11.71
CA LYS A 101 1.72 -15.26 -10.34
C LYS A 101 0.77 -14.70 -9.29
N LEU A 102 0.21 -13.51 -9.51
CA LEU A 102 -0.66 -12.82 -8.56
C LEU A 102 -2.06 -13.42 -8.48
N MET A 103 -2.58 -13.94 -9.61
CA MET A 103 -3.99 -14.28 -9.73
C MET A 103 -4.27 -15.76 -9.83
N LEU A 104 -3.35 -16.55 -10.35
CA LEU A 104 -3.58 -17.96 -10.67
C LEU A 104 -2.71 -18.95 -9.89
N LEU A 105 -1.64 -18.48 -9.23
CA LEU A 105 -0.69 -19.35 -8.56
C LEU A 105 -0.60 -19.09 -7.06
N THR A 106 -0.31 -20.17 -6.31
CA THR A 106 0.00 -20.09 -4.88
C THR A 106 1.37 -19.45 -4.63
N PRO A 107 1.60 -18.83 -3.44
CA PRO A 107 2.84 -18.09 -3.15
C PRO A 107 4.10 -18.96 -2.96
N GLU A 108 4.03 -20.26 -3.22
CA GLU A 108 5.16 -21.18 -3.11
C GLU A 108 6.32 -20.80 -4.03
N ARG A 109 7.57 -21.00 -3.57
CA ARG A 109 8.78 -20.70 -4.35
C ARG A 109 9.44 -21.99 -4.82
N THR A 110 8.87 -22.63 -5.85
CA THR A 110 9.39 -23.88 -6.43
C THR A 110 9.68 -23.72 -7.92
N ILE A 111 10.60 -24.53 -8.44
CA ILE A 111 10.86 -24.60 -9.90
C ILE A 111 9.60 -25.03 -10.64
N SER A 112 8.86 -26.00 -10.10
CA SER A 112 7.60 -26.46 -10.65
C SER A 112 6.59 -25.30 -10.82
N ARG A 113 6.47 -24.42 -9.82
CA ARG A 113 5.63 -23.22 -9.91
C ARG A 113 6.12 -22.30 -11.02
N LYS A 114 7.44 -22.08 -11.16
CA LYS A 114 7.97 -21.21 -12.22
C LYS A 114 7.68 -21.77 -13.62
N ILE A 115 7.76 -23.08 -13.82
CA ILE A 115 7.38 -23.72 -15.09
C ILE A 115 5.88 -23.52 -15.36
N ARG A 116 5.02 -23.70 -14.35
CA ARG A 116 3.57 -23.46 -14.49
C ARG A 116 3.27 -21.99 -14.83
N GLU A 117 4.00 -21.05 -14.22
CA GLU A 117 3.91 -19.61 -14.50
C GLU A 117 4.20 -19.32 -15.98
N LEU A 118 5.25 -19.90 -16.56
CA LEU A 118 5.61 -19.73 -17.97
C LEU A 118 4.51 -20.29 -18.90
N ILE A 119 3.98 -21.49 -18.60
CA ILE A 119 2.92 -22.10 -19.39
C ILE A 119 1.64 -21.25 -19.36
N LEU A 120 1.25 -20.79 -18.15
CA LEU A 120 0.06 -19.97 -17.98
C LEU A 120 0.21 -18.59 -18.60
N ALA A 121 1.40 -17.98 -18.54
CA ALA A 121 1.67 -16.70 -19.17
C ALA A 121 1.44 -16.78 -20.70
N ARG A 122 1.93 -17.85 -21.33
CA ARG A 122 1.71 -18.09 -22.76
C ARG A 122 0.23 -18.30 -23.09
N ARG A 123 -0.51 -19.04 -22.24
CA ARG A 123 -1.96 -19.22 -22.42
C ARG A 123 -2.72 -17.91 -22.26
N LEU A 124 -2.33 -17.08 -21.28
CA LEU A 124 -2.97 -15.81 -21.03
C LEU A 124 -2.86 -14.86 -22.22
N GLU A 125 -1.70 -14.79 -22.86
CA GLU A 125 -1.47 -13.99 -24.08
C GLU A 125 -2.28 -14.48 -25.30
N ASN A 126 -2.66 -15.77 -25.33
CA ASN A 126 -3.51 -16.29 -26.37
C ASN A 126 -5.00 -15.98 -26.16
N GLU A 127 -5.41 -15.67 -24.92
CA GLU A 127 -6.81 -15.44 -24.55
C GLU A 127 -7.13 -13.97 -24.31
N LEU A 128 -6.17 -13.19 -23.79
CA LEU A 128 -6.35 -11.77 -23.47
C LEU A 128 -5.44 -10.89 -24.33
N THR A 129 -5.95 -9.73 -24.66
CA THR A 129 -5.14 -8.66 -25.28
C THR A 129 -4.11 -8.09 -24.33
N LYS A 130 -3.09 -7.45 -24.83
CA LYS A 130 -2.08 -6.74 -24.03
C LYS A 130 -2.69 -5.71 -23.07
N ASP A 131 -3.68 -4.96 -23.54
CA ASP A 131 -4.35 -3.95 -22.73
C ASP A 131 -5.17 -4.57 -21.60
N GLU A 132 -5.81 -5.71 -21.81
CA GLU A 132 -6.51 -6.45 -20.77
C GLU A 132 -5.52 -7.01 -19.73
N ILE A 133 -4.38 -7.54 -20.15
CA ILE A 133 -3.33 -8.03 -19.24
C ILE A 133 -2.75 -6.86 -18.42
N LEU A 134 -2.48 -5.73 -19.06
CA LEU A 134 -1.99 -4.54 -18.36
C LEU A 134 -3.04 -3.97 -17.39
N HIS A 135 -4.31 -3.97 -17.78
CA HIS A 135 -5.43 -3.61 -16.91
C HIS A 135 -5.49 -4.48 -15.65
N LEU A 136 -5.39 -5.81 -15.82
CA LEU A 136 -5.35 -6.73 -14.68
C LEU A 136 -4.15 -6.44 -13.79
N TYR A 137 -2.97 -6.22 -14.35
CA TYR A 137 -1.75 -5.89 -13.59
C TYR A 137 -1.94 -4.63 -12.75
N LEU A 138 -2.32 -3.52 -13.40
CA LEU A 138 -2.45 -2.20 -12.77
C LEU A 138 -3.52 -2.16 -11.68
N ASN A 139 -4.52 -3.03 -11.75
CA ASN A 139 -5.56 -3.13 -10.74
C ASN A 139 -5.29 -4.18 -9.64
N THR A 140 -4.24 -5.03 -9.78
CA THR A 140 -3.98 -6.12 -8.83
C THR A 140 -2.64 -6.05 -8.12
N VAL A 141 -1.66 -5.36 -8.69
CA VAL A 141 -0.31 -5.31 -8.13
C VAL A 141 -0.27 -4.59 -6.78
N ASN A 142 0.58 -5.08 -5.88
CA ASN A 142 0.73 -4.56 -4.52
C ASN A 142 1.66 -3.35 -4.48
N PHE A 143 1.15 -2.21 -4.02
CA PHE A 143 1.91 -0.97 -3.78
C PHE A 143 2.33 -0.76 -2.31
N GLY A 144 2.25 -1.79 -1.49
CA GLY A 144 2.59 -1.71 -0.06
C GLY A 144 1.42 -1.23 0.80
N HIS A 145 1.57 -1.39 2.13
CA HIS A 145 0.58 -0.97 3.12
C HIS A 145 -0.83 -1.56 2.90
N GLY A 146 -0.93 -2.73 2.27
CA GLY A 146 -2.21 -3.36 1.93
C GLY A 146 -2.98 -2.63 0.82
N ARG A 147 -2.30 -1.84 -0.01
CA ARG A 147 -2.88 -1.15 -1.16
C ARG A 147 -2.60 -1.92 -2.43
N TYR A 148 -3.65 -2.35 -3.10
CA TYR A 148 -3.62 -3.09 -4.34
C TYR A 148 -4.23 -2.26 -5.46
N GLY A 149 -3.53 -2.20 -6.58
CA GLY A 149 -3.91 -1.39 -7.73
C GLY A 149 -3.50 0.08 -7.63
N ILE A 150 -3.37 0.67 -8.82
CA ILE A 150 -2.82 2.03 -9.00
C ILE A 150 -3.72 3.11 -8.40
N GLN A 151 -5.06 2.93 -8.44
CA GLN A 151 -6.00 3.89 -7.87
C GLN A 151 -5.84 4.01 -6.35
N GLU A 152 -5.76 2.87 -5.65
CA GLU A 152 -5.53 2.86 -4.21
C GLU A 152 -4.15 3.41 -3.84
N ALA A 153 -3.12 3.15 -4.67
CA ALA A 153 -1.80 3.72 -4.47
C ALA A 153 -1.83 5.25 -4.60
N ALA A 154 -2.46 5.79 -5.65
CA ALA A 154 -2.60 7.23 -5.88
C ALA A 154 -3.31 7.92 -4.72
N GLN A 155 -4.42 7.37 -4.27
CA GLN A 155 -5.17 7.90 -3.12
C GLN A 155 -4.37 7.82 -1.81
N TYR A 156 -3.69 6.69 -1.56
CA TYR A 156 -2.96 6.48 -0.32
C TYR A 156 -1.71 7.35 -0.21
N TYR A 157 -0.95 7.48 -1.28
CA TYR A 157 0.30 8.24 -1.25
C TYR A 157 0.08 9.73 -1.51
N PHE A 158 -0.86 10.11 -2.39
CA PHE A 158 -1.00 11.48 -2.89
C PHE A 158 -2.38 12.10 -2.70
N GLY A 159 -3.39 11.36 -2.23
CA GLY A 159 -4.74 11.87 -1.95
C GLY A 159 -5.53 12.25 -3.20
N LYS A 160 -5.20 11.68 -4.36
CA LYS A 160 -5.84 11.99 -5.65
C LYS A 160 -6.13 10.75 -6.48
N ASP A 161 -6.93 10.91 -7.51
CA ASP A 161 -7.24 9.83 -8.43
C ASP A 161 -6.03 9.51 -9.33
N ALA A 162 -5.93 8.24 -9.77
CA ALA A 162 -4.84 7.78 -10.63
C ALA A 162 -4.70 8.63 -11.91
N LYS A 163 -5.82 9.07 -12.49
CA LYS A 163 -5.84 9.91 -13.70
C LYS A 163 -5.14 11.27 -13.54
N GLN A 164 -4.91 11.71 -12.30
CA GLN A 164 -4.25 12.98 -11.99
C GLN A 164 -2.76 12.84 -11.69
N LEU A 165 -2.21 11.62 -11.79
CA LEU A 165 -0.80 11.37 -11.50
C LEU A 165 0.11 12.04 -12.52
N THR A 166 1.06 12.82 -12.02
CA THR A 166 2.16 13.38 -12.80
C THR A 166 3.17 12.31 -13.17
N LEU A 167 4.07 12.58 -14.12
CA LEU A 167 5.14 11.65 -14.46
C LEU A 167 6.05 11.34 -13.25
N ALA A 168 6.33 12.35 -12.44
CA ALA A 168 7.12 12.20 -11.22
C ALA A 168 6.48 11.20 -10.24
N GLU A 169 5.18 11.34 -9.97
CA GLU A 169 4.44 10.46 -9.07
C GLU A 169 4.24 9.07 -9.66
N ALA A 170 3.91 8.98 -10.95
CA ALA A 170 3.75 7.71 -11.66
C ALA A 170 5.04 6.90 -11.65
N SER A 171 6.20 7.52 -11.91
CA SER A 171 7.50 6.87 -11.87
C SER A 171 7.90 6.42 -10.46
N LEU A 172 7.52 7.18 -9.42
CA LEU A 172 7.72 6.76 -8.03
C LEU A 172 6.89 5.51 -7.71
N LEU A 173 5.58 5.53 -8.05
CA LEU A 173 4.70 4.38 -7.83
C LEU A 173 5.15 3.16 -8.61
N ALA A 174 5.50 3.31 -9.89
CA ALA A 174 5.99 2.21 -10.74
C ALA A 174 7.22 1.49 -10.16
N GLY A 175 8.00 2.17 -9.34
CA GLY A 175 9.14 1.56 -8.65
C GLY A 175 8.78 0.66 -7.46
N ILE A 176 7.59 0.80 -6.87
CA ILE A 176 7.22 0.13 -5.61
C ILE A 176 7.01 -1.39 -5.75
N PRO A 177 6.34 -1.91 -6.80
CA PRO A 177 5.97 -3.33 -6.91
C PRO A 177 7.13 -4.31 -6.78
N GLN A 178 8.34 -3.92 -7.17
CA GLN A 178 9.54 -4.75 -7.04
C GLN A 178 9.79 -5.22 -5.60
N ALA A 179 9.56 -4.34 -4.61
CA ALA A 179 9.74 -4.65 -3.19
C ALA A 179 8.89 -3.72 -2.31
N PRO A 180 7.55 -3.91 -2.24
CA PRO A 180 6.60 -2.94 -1.68
C PRO A 180 6.89 -2.53 -0.23
N ALA A 181 7.38 -3.47 0.59
CA ALA A 181 7.74 -3.19 1.97
C ALA A 181 9.00 -2.32 2.11
N ARG A 182 9.95 -2.45 1.18
CA ARG A 182 11.27 -1.78 1.21
C ARG A 182 11.25 -0.46 0.45
N LEU A 183 10.49 -0.38 -0.65
CA LEU A 183 10.44 0.76 -1.56
C LEU A 183 9.25 1.71 -1.31
N SER A 184 8.55 1.53 -0.19
CA SER A 184 7.51 2.45 0.22
C SER A 184 8.10 3.82 0.57
N PRO A 185 7.64 4.93 -0.06
CA PRO A 185 8.12 6.28 0.24
C PRO A 185 7.80 6.73 1.67
N ARG A 186 6.79 6.14 2.32
CA ARG A 186 6.47 6.39 3.74
C ARG A 186 7.45 5.74 4.71
N ARG A 187 8.06 4.63 4.33
CA ARG A 187 8.98 3.87 5.19
C ARG A 187 10.43 4.21 4.92
N ASN A 188 10.75 4.39 3.64
CA ASN A 188 12.11 4.58 3.18
C ASN A 188 12.11 5.51 1.95
N PRO A 189 11.93 6.82 2.16
CA PRO A 189 11.82 7.80 1.09
C PRO A 189 13.04 7.81 0.17
N GLU A 190 14.23 7.66 0.73
CA GLU A 190 15.46 7.62 -0.07
C GLU A 190 15.55 6.39 -1.00
N ALA A 191 15.14 5.21 -0.52
CA ALA A 191 15.13 4.01 -1.36
C ALA A 191 14.08 4.13 -2.47
N ALA A 192 12.90 4.68 -2.16
CA ALA A 192 11.87 4.98 -3.13
C ALA A 192 12.36 5.97 -4.19
N ARG A 193 13.03 7.05 -3.76
CA ARG A 193 13.61 8.06 -4.66
C ARG A 193 14.72 7.48 -5.56
N ARG A 194 15.61 6.64 -5.02
CA ARG A 194 16.61 5.95 -5.84
C ARG A 194 15.95 5.05 -6.89
N ARG A 195 14.88 4.35 -6.53
CA ARG A 195 14.15 3.48 -7.47
C ARG A 195 13.38 4.31 -8.52
N GLN A 196 12.78 5.43 -8.14
CA GLN A 196 12.17 6.38 -9.08
C GLN A 196 13.18 6.87 -10.12
N ARG A 197 14.39 7.28 -9.69
CA ARG A 197 15.46 7.69 -10.62
C ARG A 197 15.85 6.59 -11.59
N TYR A 198 15.84 5.33 -11.13
CA TYR A 198 16.05 4.19 -12.03
C TYR A 198 14.94 4.10 -13.08
N VAL A 199 13.65 4.25 -12.69
CA VAL A 199 12.52 4.22 -13.63
C VAL A 199 12.64 5.34 -14.66
N LEU A 200 12.95 6.57 -14.22
CA LEU A 200 13.15 7.72 -15.12
C LEU A 200 14.34 7.50 -16.06
N ALA A 201 15.43 6.87 -15.60
CA ALA A 201 16.57 6.52 -16.46
C ALA A 201 16.20 5.44 -17.49
N GLN A 202 15.31 4.48 -17.15
CA GLN A 202 14.80 3.51 -18.13
C GLN A 202 13.89 4.19 -19.17
N LEU A 203 13.03 5.13 -18.76
CA LEU A 203 12.24 5.95 -19.68
C LEU A 203 13.12 6.72 -20.64
N GLU A 204 14.16 7.38 -20.15
CA GLU A 204 15.12 8.13 -20.93
C GLU A 204 15.87 7.25 -21.95
N ALA A 205 16.42 6.12 -21.47
CA ALA A 205 17.21 5.20 -22.30
C ALA A 205 16.40 4.52 -23.42
N LYS A 206 15.10 4.37 -23.23
CA LYS A 206 14.21 3.66 -24.17
C LYS A 206 13.24 4.60 -24.90
N ARG A 207 13.31 5.89 -24.61
CA ARG A 207 12.40 6.91 -25.13
C ARG A 207 12.25 6.86 -26.64
N ASP A 208 13.36 6.89 -27.36
CA ASP A 208 13.36 7.02 -28.82
C ASP A 208 12.79 5.77 -29.53
N VAL A 209 12.79 4.62 -28.84
CA VAL A 209 12.24 3.36 -29.37
C VAL A 209 10.75 3.23 -29.05
N TYR A 210 10.36 3.44 -27.79
CA TYR A 210 9.01 3.12 -27.31
C TYR A 210 8.13 4.34 -27.06
N TRP A 211 8.72 5.51 -26.77
CA TRP A 211 7.97 6.72 -26.38
C TRP A 211 8.57 7.99 -27.00
N PRO A 212 8.70 8.07 -28.34
CA PRO A 212 9.42 9.16 -29.01
C PRO A 212 8.80 10.54 -28.78
N ASP A 213 7.52 10.60 -28.42
CA ASP A 213 6.78 11.82 -28.06
C ASP A 213 7.00 12.27 -26.60
N LEU A 214 7.65 11.46 -25.76
CA LEU A 214 8.01 11.86 -24.40
C LEU A 214 9.23 12.80 -24.43
N SER A 215 9.03 14.06 -24.05
CA SER A 215 10.11 15.04 -24.08
C SER A 215 11.15 14.80 -22.97
N GLN A 216 12.42 15.12 -23.27
CA GLN A 216 13.49 15.10 -22.27
C GLN A 216 13.17 16.03 -21.11
N ASN A 217 12.65 17.22 -21.39
CA ASN A 217 12.28 18.21 -20.39
C ASN A 217 11.26 17.66 -19.38
N SER A 218 10.32 16.80 -19.83
CA SER A 218 9.35 16.16 -18.93
C SER A 218 10.01 15.16 -17.98
N ILE A 219 11.00 14.43 -18.45
CA ILE A 219 11.78 13.48 -17.63
C ILE A 219 12.64 14.25 -16.61
N ASP A 220 13.30 15.31 -17.03
CA ASP A 220 14.14 16.13 -16.16
C ASP A 220 13.30 16.85 -15.11
N ALA A 221 12.16 17.43 -15.48
CA ALA A 221 11.21 17.99 -14.53
C ALA A 221 10.71 16.96 -13.50
N ALA A 222 10.42 15.73 -13.96
CA ALA A 222 10.01 14.66 -13.06
C ALA A 222 11.14 14.21 -12.11
N ARG A 223 12.38 14.28 -12.57
CA ARG A 223 13.59 13.95 -11.78
C ARG A 223 13.83 14.98 -10.68
N ASP A 224 13.60 16.26 -10.96
CA ASP A 224 13.83 17.38 -10.04
C ASP A 224 12.68 17.60 -9.07
N THR A 225 11.48 17.10 -9.40
CA THR A 225 10.30 17.22 -8.53
C THR A 225 10.51 16.46 -7.22
N GLU A 226 10.41 17.15 -6.10
CA GLU A 226 10.34 16.53 -4.78
C GLU A 226 8.93 15.98 -4.53
N ILE A 227 8.85 14.73 -4.10
CA ILE A 227 7.57 14.06 -3.87
C ILE A 227 7.50 13.60 -2.42
N GLU A 228 6.53 14.15 -1.71
CA GLU A 228 6.19 13.73 -0.36
C GLU A 228 4.80 13.10 -0.31
N PRO A 229 4.66 11.92 0.31
CA PRO A 229 3.35 11.34 0.57
C PRO A 229 2.53 12.22 1.51
N ILE A 230 1.23 12.39 1.23
CA ILE A 230 0.33 13.14 2.12
C ILE A 230 0.34 12.54 3.54
N PRO A 231 0.16 13.36 4.59
CA PRO A 231 0.03 12.85 5.95
C PRO A 231 -1.11 11.83 6.05
N LEU A 232 -0.89 10.75 6.82
CA LEU A 232 -1.98 9.83 7.12
C LEU A 232 -2.98 10.52 8.06
N PRO A 233 -4.29 10.26 7.88
CA PRO A 233 -5.29 10.72 8.85
C PRO A 233 -4.91 10.26 10.25
N GLU A 234 -4.93 11.17 11.22
CA GLU A 234 -4.67 10.83 12.62
C GLU A 234 -5.74 9.87 13.15
N GLY A 235 -5.31 8.72 13.66
CA GLY A 235 -6.15 7.72 14.32
C GLY A 235 -6.79 6.70 13.38
N GLY A 236 -6.84 5.47 13.81
CA GLY A 236 -7.41 4.33 13.07
C GLY A 236 -8.92 4.42 12.91
N GLY A 237 -9.38 5.21 11.94
CA GLY A 237 -10.78 5.42 11.63
C GLY A 237 -11.46 6.43 12.58
N ALA A 238 -12.30 7.29 12.01
CA ALA A 238 -12.99 8.33 12.77
C ALA A 238 -14.00 7.77 13.80
N ALA A 239 -14.48 6.54 13.59
CA ALA A 239 -15.43 5.84 14.47
C ALA A 239 -15.27 4.30 14.32
N PRO A 240 -14.23 3.66 14.91
CA PRO A 240 -13.99 2.23 14.76
C PRO A 240 -15.12 1.34 15.32
N GLU A 241 -15.84 1.80 16.33
CA GLU A 241 -17.02 1.16 16.85
C GLU A 241 -18.14 1.06 15.79
N VAL A 242 -18.35 2.12 15.02
CA VAL A 242 -19.33 2.16 13.92
C VAL A 242 -18.93 1.19 12.81
N LEU A 243 -17.62 1.14 12.46
CA LEU A 243 -17.11 0.19 11.48
C LEU A 243 -17.33 -1.26 11.92
N SER A 244 -17.16 -1.55 13.21
CA SER A 244 -17.39 -2.88 13.76
C SER A 244 -18.86 -3.30 13.65
N ILE A 245 -19.79 -2.35 13.92
CA ILE A 245 -21.23 -2.57 13.76
C ILE A 245 -21.57 -2.74 12.28
N ALA A 246 -21.11 -1.84 11.40
CA ALA A 246 -21.35 -1.89 9.97
C ALA A 246 -20.88 -3.22 9.35
N ARG A 247 -19.68 -3.69 9.74
CA ARG A 247 -19.16 -4.99 9.31
C ARG A 247 -20.03 -6.16 9.73
N ARG A 248 -20.50 -6.16 11.00
CA ARG A 248 -21.40 -7.19 11.50
C ARG A 248 -22.74 -7.15 10.78
N THR A 249 -23.35 -5.98 10.65
CA THR A 249 -24.62 -5.83 9.93
C THR A 249 -24.52 -6.28 8.47
N LEU A 250 -23.43 -5.93 7.78
CA LEU A 250 -23.20 -6.38 6.42
C LEU A 250 -23.07 -7.91 6.34
N ARG A 251 -22.34 -8.52 7.31
CA ARG A 251 -22.22 -9.98 7.41
C ARG A 251 -23.57 -10.64 7.62
N ASP A 252 -24.38 -10.12 8.55
CA ASP A 252 -25.68 -10.68 8.89
C ASP A 252 -26.69 -10.53 7.73
N ALA A 253 -26.58 -9.47 6.94
CA ALA A 253 -27.49 -9.18 5.83
C ALA A 253 -27.10 -9.89 4.52
N ALA A 254 -25.80 -10.01 4.21
CA ALA A 254 -25.29 -10.44 2.91
C ALA A 254 -24.31 -11.64 2.98
N GLY A 255 -24.00 -12.14 4.18
CA GLY A 255 -23.10 -13.27 4.41
C GLY A 255 -21.62 -12.88 4.50
N GLU A 256 -20.77 -13.86 4.89
CA GLU A 256 -19.33 -13.65 5.03
C GLU A 256 -18.65 -13.40 3.67
N GLU A 257 -19.18 -13.98 2.60
CA GLU A 257 -18.67 -13.79 1.23
C GLU A 257 -18.79 -12.33 0.78
N ALA A 258 -19.83 -11.62 1.20
CA ALA A 258 -20.00 -10.20 0.92
C ALA A 258 -18.89 -9.33 1.53
N ILE A 259 -18.37 -9.69 2.71
CA ILE A 259 -17.23 -9.03 3.32
C ILE A 259 -15.96 -9.27 2.49
N GLY A 260 -15.78 -10.48 1.98
CA GLY A 260 -14.64 -10.85 1.12
C GLY A 260 -14.67 -10.17 -0.24
N ALA A 261 -15.82 -10.17 -0.90
CA ALA A 261 -16.03 -9.55 -2.21
C ALA A 261 -15.93 -8.02 -2.16
N GLY A 262 -16.45 -7.40 -1.08
CA GLY A 262 -16.42 -5.95 -0.90
C GLY A 262 -17.29 -5.18 -1.92
N GLY A 263 -16.92 -3.90 -2.13
CA GLY A 263 -17.59 -3.04 -3.12
C GLY A 263 -18.91 -2.43 -2.66
N TYR A 264 -19.34 -2.69 -1.44
CA TYR A 264 -20.58 -2.14 -0.90
C TYR A 264 -20.43 -0.68 -0.44
N GLN A 265 -21.52 0.04 -0.50
CA GLN A 265 -21.66 1.35 0.13
C GLN A 265 -22.61 1.22 1.34
N VAL A 266 -22.05 1.34 2.54
CA VAL A 266 -22.81 1.23 3.77
C VAL A 266 -23.12 2.64 4.29
N HIS A 267 -24.37 3.07 4.16
CA HIS A 267 -24.82 4.36 4.66
C HIS A 267 -25.35 4.23 6.09
N THR A 268 -24.79 5.00 7.02
CA THR A 268 -25.21 5.00 8.42
C THR A 268 -26.00 6.27 8.75
N ALA A 269 -26.82 6.22 9.79
CA ALA A 269 -27.51 7.39 10.35
C ALA A 269 -26.60 8.22 11.28
N ILE A 270 -25.33 7.85 11.45
CA ILE A 270 -24.38 8.48 12.35
C ILE A 270 -23.97 9.85 11.82
N ASP A 271 -23.95 10.85 12.71
CA ASP A 271 -23.28 12.11 12.49
C ASP A 271 -21.84 12.01 13.01
N LEU A 272 -20.86 12.14 12.11
CA LEU A 272 -19.45 11.92 12.45
C LEU A 272 -18.93 12.93 13.49
N ASP A 273 -19.40 14.17 13.45
CA ASP A 273 -18.93 15.20 14.38
C ASP A 273 -19.53 15.00 15.78
N VAL A 274 -20.80 14.58 15.85
CA VAL A 274 -21.45 14.19 17.10
C VAL A 274 -20.75 12.95 17.68
N GLN A 275 -20.45 11.95 16.84
CA GLN A 275 -19.75 10.73 17.27
C GLN A 275 -18.37 11.02 17.86
N ARG A 276 -17.59 11.91 17.23
CA ARG A 276 -16.29 12.33 17.75
C ARG A 276 -16.41 13.03 19.11
N LYS A 277 -17.38 13.94 19.26
CA LYS A 277 -17.65 14.64 20.53
C LYS A 277 -18.07 13.66 21.63
N ALA A 278 -18.99 12.76 21.33
CA ALA A 278 -19.45 11.72 22.26
C ALA A 278 -18.31 10.81 22.71
N ARG A 279 -17.48 10.35 21.78
CA ARG A 279 -16.30 9.53 22.08
C ARG A 279 -15.30 10.27 22.98
N THR A 280 -15.01 11.53 22.68
CA THR A 280 -14.13 12.36 23.50
C THR A 280 -14.69 12.55 24.92
N ALA A 281 -15.99 12.82 25.03
CA ALA A 281 -16.66 12.95 26.32
C ALA A 281 -16.61 11.65 27.14
N LEU A 282 -16.91 10.50 26.49
CA LEU A 282 -16.83 9.18 27.11
C LEU A 282 -15.41 8.87 27.60
N GLN A 283 -14.40 9.07 26.76
CA GLN A 283 -13.00 8.84 27.14
C GLN A 283 -12.57 9.72 28.32
N ARG A 284 -13.01 10.97 28.33
CA ARG A 284 -12.78 11.89 29.47
C ARG A 284 -13.46 11.40 30.74
N GLY A 285 -14.73 10.98 30.63
CA GLY A 285 -15.47 10.43 31.75
C GLY A 285 -14.87 9.14 32.31
N LEU A 286 -14.43 8.23 31.47
CA LEU A 286 -13.74 6.99 31.88
C LEU A 286 -12.42 7.28 32.59
N ARG A 287 -11.61 8.22 32.09
CA ARG A 287 -10.37 8.63 32.78
C ARG A 287 -10.64 9.21 34.16
N ALA A 288 -11.64 10.08 34.28
CA ALA A 288 -12.04 10.64 35.57
C ALA A 288 -12.57 9.56 36.54
N LEU A 289 -13.24 8.52 36.02
CA LEU A 289 -13.67 7.37 36.80
C LEU A 289 -12.46 6.56 37.30
N ASP A 290 -11.51 6.24 36.42
CA ASP A 290 -10.29 5.52 36.74
C ASP A 290 -9.49 6.24 37.85
N GLU A 291 -9.36 7.57 37.72
CA GLU A 291 -8.69 8.39 38.74
C GLU A 291 -9.41 8.32 40.10
N ARG A 292 -10.74 8.40 40.11
CA ARG A 292 -11.52 8.30 41.35
C ARG A 292 -11.48 6.91 42.01
N GLN A 293 -11.39 5.84 41.17
CA GLN A 293 -11.26 4.47 41.65
C GLN A 293 -9.82 4.06 42.00
N GLY A 294 -8.86 4.97 41.84
CA GLY A 294 -7.46 4.71 42.13
C GLY A 294 -6.79 3.73 41.19
N TYR A 295 -7.29 3.65 39.93
CA TYR A 295 -6.69 2.78 38.93
C TYR A 295 -5.24 3.20 38.63
N ARG A 296 -4.31 2.30 38.88
CA ARG A 296 -2.87 2.54 38.72
C ARG A 296 -2.28 2.06 37.39
N GLY A 297 -3.11 1.82 36.39
CA GLY A 297 -2.69 1.28 35.09
C GLY A 297 -2.54 -0.24 35.09
N THR A 298 -2.24 -0.79 33.91
CA THR A 298 -2.04 -2.24 33.74
C THR A 298 -0.75 -2.68 34.44
N ILE A 299 -0.85 -3.68 35.33
CA ILE A 299 0.31 -4.37 35.90
C ILE A 299 1.05 -5.05 34.75
N ARG A 300 2.22 -4.55 34.40
CA ARG A 300 3.03 -5.13 33.33
C ARG A 300 3.69 -6.43 33.80
N SER A 301 3.50 -7.49 33.06
CA SER A 301 4.28 -8.71 33.17
C SER A 301 5.76 -8.36 32.98
N LYS A 302 6.64 -8.82 33.90
CA LYS A 302 8.11 -8.62 33.86
C LYS A 302 8.80 -9.09 32.57
N ARG A 303 8.07 -9.76 31.66
CA ARG A 303 8.60 -10.35 30.43
C ARG A 303 8.48 -9.49 29.15
N ARG A 304 7.83 -8.32 29.18
CA ARG A 304 7.76 -7.44 28.00
C ARG A 304 8.82 -6.36 28.08
N ARG A 305 9.62 -6.22 27.01
CA ARG A 305 10.54 -5.09 26.82
C ARG A 305 9.76 -3.77 26.97
N ALA A 306 10.31 -2.85 27.75
CA ALA A 306 9.75 -1.51 27.84
C ALA A 306 9.63 -0.89 26.44
N PRO A 307 8.53 -0.18 26.11
CA PRO A 307 8.41 0.52 24.85
C PRO A 307 9.53 1.56 24.74
N LYS A 308 10.02 1.79 23.52
CA LYS A 308 11.00 2.84 23.27
C LYS A 308 10.37 4.22 23.55
N PRO A 309 11.13 5.19 24.07
CA PRO A 309 10.67 6.57 24.18
C PRO A 309 10.18 7.08 22.82
N THR A 310 9.20 7.97 22.84
CA THR A 310 8.72 8.63 21.64
C THR A 310 9.84 9.50 21.05
N ALA A 311 10.05 9.47 19.75
CA ALA A 311 11.00 10.31 19.05
C ALA A 311 10.70 11.81 19.31
N PRO A 312 11.70 12.71 19.29
CA PRO A 312 11.50 14.14 19.49
C PRO A 312 10.46 14.71 18.52
N VAL A 313 9.61 15.61 19.02
CA VAL A 313 8.60 16.36 18.27
C VAL A 313 8.72 17.84 18.57
N GLU A 314 8.31 18.71 17.64
CA GLU A 314 8.38 20.17 17.84
C GLU A 314 7.49 20.65 19.00
N SER A 315 6.31 20.06 19.18
CA SER A 315 5.40 20.40 20.26
C SER A 315 4.60 19.21 20.75
N LEU A 316 4.30 19.17 22.06
CA LEU A 316 3.43 18.17 22.65
C LEU A 316 1.96 18.57 22.44
N ARG A 317 1.13 17.60 22.00
CA ARG A 317 -0.29 17.81 21.78
C ARG A 317 -1.12 17.27 22.93
N MET A 318 -2.07 18.06 23.40
CA MET A 318 -3.00 17.67 24.47
C MET A 318 -3.84 16.47 24.04
N GLY A 319 -4.01 15.51 24.94
CA GLY A 319 -4.79 14.28 24.68
C GLY A 319 -4.04 13.16 23.99
N ARG A 320 -2.76 13.36 23.63
CA ARG A 320 -1.91 12.33 23.04
C ARG A 320 -1.05 11.65 24.09
N THR A 321 -0.83 10.35 23.96
CA THR A 321 0.05 9.57 24.84
C THR A 321 1.45 9.51 24.25
N TYR A 322 2.46 9.82 25.08
CA TYR A 322 3.88 9.75 24.73
C TYR A 322 4.59 8.78 25.67
N PHE A 323 5.55 8.02 25.15
CA PHE A 323 6.45 7.23 25.99
C PHE A 323 7.67 8.08 26.34
N ALA A 324 7.80 8.41 27.62
CA ALA A 324 8.87 9.24 28.12
C ALA A 324 10.06 8.40 28.64
N LYS A 325 11.24 9.00 28.63
CA LYS A 325 12.42 8.48 29.31
C LYS A 325 12.54 9.14 30.68
N VAL A 326 12.58 8.35 31.74
CA VAL A 326 12.91 8.88 33.07
C VAL A 326 14.38 9.32 33.09
N THR A 327 14.63 10.57 33.45
CA THR A 327 15.96 11.18 33.49
C THR A 327 16.48 11.40 34.92
N GLY A 328 15.59 11.38 35.91
CA GLY A 328 15.92 11.49 37.31
C GLY A 328 14.73 11.26 38.23
N THR A 329 14.99 10.94 39.49
CA THR A 329 13.98 10.82 40.55
C THR A 329 14.50 11.58 41.79
N SER A 330 13.60 12.31 42.47
CA SER A 330 13.86 12.94 43.77
C SER A 330 12.84 12.41 44.77
N ASP A 331 13.32 11.66 45.75
CA ASP A 331 12.48 11.16 46.84
C ASP A 331 12.10 12.25 47.84
N GLU A 332 12.95 13.25 48.01
CA GLU A 332 12.70 14.42 48.85
C GLU A 332 11.54 15.25 48.36
N ASP A 333 11.55 15.56 47.05
CA ASP A 333 10.51 16.39 46.42
C ASP A 333 9.31 15.55 45.92
N LYS A 334 9.43 14.25 46.05
CA LYS A 334 8.45 13.29 45.47
C LYS A 334 8.20 13.58 44.00
N THR A 335 9.26 13.74 43.19
CA THR A 335 9.18 14.10 41.82
C THR A 335 9.96 13.13 40.92
N ILE A 336 9.50 12.99 39.65
CA ILE A 336 10.17 12.27 38.58
C ILE A 336 10.45 13.26 37.46
N SER A 337 11.71 13.40 37.09
CA SER A 337 12.11 14.14 35.88
C SER A 337 12.04 13.23 34.68
N VAL A 338 11.41 13.69 33.62
CA VAL A 338 11.23 12.90 32.39
C VAL A 338 11.57 13.71 31.15
N ASP A 339 12.08 13.03 30.14
CA ASP A 339 12.15 13.53 28.77
C ASP A 339 10.97 12.92 27.96
N VAL A 340 10.06 13.77 27.53
CA VAL A 340 8.87 13.41 26.75
C VAL A 340 9.07 13.90 25.33
N ALA A 341 9.52 13.04 24.45
CA ALA A 341 9.72 13.36 23.03
C ALA A 341 10.58 14.63 22.79
N GLY A 342 11.67 14.80 23.57
CA GLY A 342 12.58 15.93 23.51
C GLY A 342 12.22 17.12 24.45
N HIS A 343 11.08 17.06 25.14
CA HIS A 343 10.66 18.08 26.11
C HIS A 343 10.90 17.60 27.54
N ARG A 344 11.59 18.39 28.34
CA ARG A 344 11.80 18.08 29.76
C ARG A 344 10.57 18.46 30.59
N ALA A 345 10.12 17.54 31.41
CA ALA A 345 9.02 17.76 32.35
C ALA A 345 9.34 17.15 33.71
N VAL A 346 8.73 17.69 34.76
CA VAL A 346 8.79 17.17 36.13
C VAL A 346 7.37 16.76 36.54
N LEU A 347 7.23 15.52 36.98
CA LEU A 347 5.98 14.92 37.40
C LEU A 347 6.01 14.74 38.94
N GLY A 348 5.02 15.25 39.66
CA GLY A 348 4.86 14.96 41.08
C GLY A 348 4.42 13.51 41.30
N MET A 349 5.06 12.79 42.19
CA MET A 349 4.62 11.49 42.71
C MET A 349 3.53 11.73 43.77
N ARG A 350 2.32 11.24 43.52
CA ARG A 350 1.24 11.24 44.53
C ARG A 350 1.28 9.97 45.35
#